data_8aa53fa7d2b78eaeeb8c47c308b5fc3c
#
_entry.id   8aa53fa7d2b78eaeeb8c47c308b5fc3c
#
_cell.length_a   1.000
_cell.length_b   1.000
_cell.length_c   1.000
_cell.angle_alpha   90.00
_cell.angle_beta   90.00
_cell.angle_gamma   90.00
#
_symmetry.space_group_name_H-M   'P 1'
#
loop_
_entity.id
_entity.type
_entity.pdbx_description
1 polymer ?
#
loop_
_entity_poly.entity_id
_entity_poly.type
_entity_poly.pdbx_seq_one_letter_code
_entity_poly.pdbx_strand_id
1 'polypeptide(L)'
;MVDAKILVIDDNRSVLSALEILLQFEYKSVQTLFNPNQISSFPNMEEIDIVLLDMNFSAGVNTGNEGLFWLNEIKKKSPNTSVIMMTAYGAVDLAVTAIKQGASDFVLKPWNNERLMTTVRSAYELRKSKQEIHNLKKKESSLKQVINEGKNLIIGQSKALTSVLDLAAKVAKTDVNVLITGENGTGKELIARELHRLSARKDEVFIGVDMGSIAENLFESELFGHTKGSFTDAKEDRAGKFEAAHQGTLFLDEIGNLSLQMQAKLLSSIQNRSVVRVGSNKPVNVDIRLICATNCNLEQMVVDGLFREDLLYRINTIHIEVPPLRERGEDILVLAEFFLKKFAHKYDKPGLKMNNLAQEKLMEYLWPGNVRELQHTMERAVILSDGNVLKPTDFLLHAKPTQSFDGQPLTLNEMEQQMISRALDQNEGNYSAAAEQLGISRQTLYNKLKKKNP
;
A
#
# COMPACT_ATOMS: atom_id res chain seq x y z
N MET A 1 31.68 27.18 17.32
CA MET A 1 30.45 27.98 17.45
C MET A 1 29.28 27.17 17.03
N VAL A 2 28.23 27.10 17.85
CA VAL A 2 26.99 26.36 17.59
C VAL A 2 26.17 27.17 16.58
N ASP A 3 25.64 26.49 15.54
CA ASP A 3 24.82 27.14 14.50
C ASP A 3 23.35 27.25 14.96
N ALA A 4 23.14 28.09 16.00
CA ALA A 4 21.82 28.39 16.56
C ALA A 4 21.53 29.87 16.44
N LYS A 5 20.26 30.19 16.20
CA LYS A 5 19.74 31.57 16.14
C LYS A 5 19.01 31.88 17.44
N ILE A 6 19.55 32.83 18.20
CA ILE A 6 19.01 33.21 19.51
C ILE A 6 18.45 34.64 19.41
N LEU A 7 17.26 34.85 19.97
CA LEU A 7 16.66 36.18 20.11
C LEU A 7 16.52 36.49 21.60
N VAL A 8 17.05 37.61 22.04
CA VAL A 8 16.92 38.11 23.42
C VAL A 8 15.96 39.29 23.42
N ILE A 9 14.95 39.23 24.28
CA ILE A 9 13.90 40.25 24.38
C ILE A 9 13.84 40.77 25.82
N ASP A 10 14.22 42.03 26.02
CA ASP A 10 14.31 42.68 27.34
C ASP A 10 14.22 44.20 27.16
N ASP A 11 13.53 44.89 28.07
CA ASP A 11 13.42 46.36 28.03
C ASP A 11 14.65 47.09 28.64
N ASN A 12 15.59 46.34 29.17
CA ASN A 12 16.84 46.86 29.72
C ASN A 12 18.01 46.67 28.76
N ARG A 13 18.53 47.76 28.18
CA ARG A 13 19.64 47.73 27.22
C ARG A 13 20.92 47.10 27.81
N SER A 14 21.19 47.31 29.09
CA SER A 14 22.37 46.71 29.73
C SER A 14 22.28 45.17 29.81
N VAL A 15 21.07 44.66 30.04
CA VAL A 15 20.77 43.22 30.02
C VAL A 15 20.95 42.67 28.58
N LEU A 16 20.40 43.35 27.61
CA LEU A 16 20.54 42.97 26.19
C LEU A 16 22.02 42.89 25.76
N SER A 17 22.80 43.93 26.04
CA SER A 17 24.22 43.95 25.70
C SER A 17 25.04 42.91 26.45
N ALA A 18 24.76 42.68 27.72
CA ALA A 18 25.46 41.65 28.48
C ALA A 18 25.17 40.23 27.96
N LEU A 19 23.90 39.91 27.63
CA LEU A 19 23.51 38.62 27.08
C LEU A 19 24.01 38.44 25.64
N GLU A 20 24.00 39.51 24.83
CA GLU A 20 24.52 39.46 23.47
C GLU A 20 26.01 39.09 23.48
N ILE A 21 26.84 39.79 24.25
CA ILE A 21 28.26 39.49 24.37
C ILE A 21 28.48 38.05 24.90
N LEU A 22 27.78 37.66 25.94
CA LEU A 22 27.93 36.32 26.54
C LEU A 22 27.58 35.21 25.56
N LEU A 23 26.47 35.36 24.85
CA LEU A 23 25.98 34.31 23.95
C LEU A 23 26.76 34.23 22.64
N GLN A 24 27.31 35.34 22.13
CA GLN A 24 28.15 35.40 20.93
C GLN A 24 29.46 34.60 21.06
N PHE A 25 29.92 34.28 22.27
CA PHE A 25 31.08 33.42 22.46
C PHE A 25 30.82 31.99 22.00
N GLU A 26 29.59 31.50 22.12
CA GLU A 26 29.27 30.11 21.79
C GLU A 26 28.36 29.95 20.56
N TYR A 27 27.46 30.92 20.34
CA TYR A 27 26.43 30.87 19.29
C TYR A 27 26.72 31.85 18.15
N LYS A 28 26.41 31.43 16.91
CA LYS A 28 26.77 32.17 15.69
C LYS A 28 25.87 33.36 15.43
N SER A 29 24.62 33.32 15.82
CA SER A 29 23.62 34.35 15.56
C SER A 29 22.85 34.71 16.81
N VAL A 30 23.12 35.88 17.37
CA VAL A 30 22.40 36.45 18.52
C VAL A 30 21.80 37.78 18.07
N GLN A 31 20.50 37.92 18.27
CA GLN A 31 19.77 39.16 17.97
C GLN A 31 19.09 39.65 19.24
N THR A 32 18.95 40.96 19.36
CA THR A 32 18.35 41.59 20.54
C THR A 32 17.15 42.42 20.13
N LEU A 33 16.12 42.44 20.98
CA LEU A 33 14.89 43.19 20.78
C LEU A 33 14.53 43.94 22.05
N PHE A 34 14.54 45.27 21.98
CA PHE A 34 14.24 46.12 23.13
C PHE A 34 12.75 46.28 23.41
N ASN A 35 11.92 46.22 22.35
CA ASN A 35 10.47 46.42 22.46
C ASN A 35 9.72 45.15 22.10
N PRO A 36 9.01 44.48 23.02
CA PRO A 36 8.32 43.25 22.76
C PRO A 36 7.17 43.38 21.74
N ASN A 37 6.61 44.58 21.54
CA ASN A 37 5.58 44.81 20.51
C ASN A 37 6.07 44.50 19.10
N GLN A 38 7.39 44.53 18.86
CA GLN A 38 8.00 44.20 17.58
C GLN A 38 8.03 42.68 17.31
N ILE A 39 7.74 41.85 18.29
CA ILE A 39 7.60 40.36 18.09
C ILE A 39 6.56 40.05 17.02
N SER A 40 5.48 40.83 17.00
CA SER A 40 4.40 40.63 16.00
C SER A 40 4.85 40.87 14.57
N SER A 41 5.80 41.80 14.34
CA SER A 41 6.37 42.15 13.04
C SER A 41 7.77 41.58 12.81
N PHE A 42 8.30 40.77 13.75
CA PHE A 42 9.65 40.24 13.64
C PHE A 42 9.75 39.27 12.45
N PRO A 43 10.69 39.51 11.51
CA PRO A 43 10.83 38.69 10.32
C PRO A 43 11.39 37.30 10.69
N ASN A 44 10.92 36.27 10.01
CA ASN A 44 11.45 34.90 10.12
C ASN A 44 11.51 34.35 11.56
N MET A 45 10.50 34.62 12.38
CA MET A 45 10.43 34.10 13.76
C MET A 45 10.52 32.58 13.83
N GLU A 46 10.11 31.89 12.77
CA GLU A 46 10.19 30.42 12.64
C GLU A 46 11.64 29.92 12.56
N GLU A 47 12.57 30.77 12.13
CA GLU A 47 13.99 30.42 12.06
C GLU A 47 14.73 30.58 13.39
N ILE A 48 14.11 31.26 14.38
CA ILE A 48 14.70 31.44 15.72
C ILE A 48 14.64 30.12 16.50
N ASP A 49 15.79 29.69 16.98
CA ASP A 49 15.91 28.47 17.76
C ASP A 49 15.51 28.68 19.20
N ILE A 50 16.00 29.74 19.83
CA ILE A 50 15.78 30.04 21.24
C ILE A 50 15.40 31.51 21.39
N VAL A 51 14.41 31.75 22.24
CA VAL A 51 14.08 33.11 22.70
C VAL A 51 14.35 33.17 24.22
N LEU A 52 15.18 34.13 24.61
CA LEU A 52 15.30 34.58 26.01
C LEU A 52 14.32 35.74 26.19
N LEU A 53 13.28 35.56 27.00
CA LEU A 53 12.16 36.51 27.11
C LEU A 53 12.05 37.04 28.54
N ASP A 54 12.10 38.35 28.69
CA ASP A 54 11.84 38.93 30.03
C ASP A 54 10.37 38.73 30.45
N MET A 55 10.18 38.58 31.73
CA MET A 55 8.88 38.40 32.34
C MET A 55 8.10 39.73 32.47
N ASN A 56 8.77 40.86 32.62
CA ASN A 56 8.17 42.17 32.87
C ASN A 56 8.82 43.23 32.02
N PHE A 57 8.04 43.99 31.23
CA PHE A 57 8.48 45.04 30.32
C PHE A 57 8.09 46.45 30.78
N SER A 58 7.44 46.58 31.94
CA SER A 58 6.99 47.86 32.48
C SER A 58 7.66 48.12 33.84
N ALA A 59 8.41 49.22 33.95
CA ALA A 59 9.10 49.60 35.19
C ALA A 59 8.10 49.77 36.33
N GLY A 60 8.25 48.94 37.35
CA GLY A 60 7.48 49.00 38.61
C GLY A 60 6.26 48.11 38.73
N VAL A 61 5.92 47.29 37.71
CA VAL A 61 4.79 46.35 37.75
C VAL A 61 5.31 44.92 37.59
N ASN A 62 5.44 44.18 38.65
CA ASN A 62 5.96 42.80 38.67
C ASN A 62 4.83 41.74 38.60
N THR A 63 3.86 41.89 37.67
CA THR A 63 2.76 40.91 37.56
C THR A 63 3.10 39.69 36.73
N GLY A 64 4.14 39.73 35.87
CA GLY A 64 4.55 38.67 34.95
C GLY A 64 3.56 38.39 33.80
N ASN A 65 2.43 39.09 33.79
CA ASN A 65 1.39 38.85 32.77
C ASN A 65 1.84 39.22 31.35
N GLU A 66 2.73 40.22 31.24
CA GLU A 66 3.27 40.64 29.92
C GLU A 66 4.16 39.56 29.32
N GLY A 67 5.08 38.99 30.08
CA GLY A 67 5.92 37.87 29.63
C GLY A 67 5.12 36.65 29.24
N LEU A 68 4.07 36.30 29.99
CA LEU A 68 3.16 35.18 29.64
C LEU A 68 2.37 35.47 28.38
N PHE A 69 1.92 36.70 28.17
CA PHE A 69 1.27 37.12 26.92
C PHE A 69 2.18 36.92 25.72
N TRP A 70 3.41 37.42 25.80
CA TRP A 70 4.38 37.29 24.71
C TRP A 70 4.87 35.88 24.48
N LEU A 71 4.98 35.07 25.53
CA LEU A 71 5.24 33.65 25.41
C LEU A 71 4.18 32.98 24.54
N ASN A 72 2.90 33.25 24.79
CA ASN A 72 1.79 32.68 24.02
C ASN A 72 1.81 33.18 22.56
N GLU A 73 2.11 34.47 22.31
CA GLU A 73 2.22 35.00 20.95
C GLU A 73 3.40 34.40 20.17
N ILE A 74 4.55 34.19 20.81
CA ILE A 74 5.69 33.48 20.21
C ILE A 74 5.30 32.05 19.87
N LYS A 75 4.67 31.34 20.81
CA LYS A 75 4.26 29.94 20.60
C LYS A 75 3.19 29.77 19.54
N LYS A 76 2.30 30.73 19.35
CA LYS A 76 1.34 30.73 18.22
C LYS A 76 2.04 30.89 16.88
N LYS A 77 3.02 31.78 16.77
CA LYS A 77 3.77 32.02 15.53
C LYS A 77 4.77 30.92 15.22
N SER A 78 5.49 30.47 16.22
CA SER A 78 6.54 29.46 16.09
C SER A 78 6.46 28.44 17.23
N PRO A 79 5.61 27.41 17.11
CA PRO A 79 5.41 26.39 18.15
C PRO A 79 6.69 25.65 18.54
N ASN A 80 7.64 25.55 17.61
CA ASN A 80 8.89 24.81 17.77
C ASN A 80 10.02 25.61 18.41
N THR A 81 9.91 26.94 18.51
CA THR A 81 10.93 27.78 19.15
C THR A 81 10.98 27.51 20.64
N SER A 82 12.16 27.26 21.21
CA SER A 82 12.35 27.14 22.66
C SER A 82 12.34 28.50 23.30
N VAL A 83 11.45 28.74 24.28
CA VAL A 83 11.37 30.01 25.01
C VAL A 83 11.85 29.79 26.44
N ILE A 84 12.88 30.55 26.85
CA ILE A 84 13.42 30.58 28.19
C ILE A 84 13.00 31.92 28.81
N MET A 85 12.29 31.85 29.93
CA MET A 85 11.82 33.04 30.64
C MET A 85 12.91 33.59 31.53
N MET A 86 13.11 34.94 31.54
CA MET A 86 13.99 35.60 32.50
C MET A 86 13.14 36.31 33.55
N THR A 87 13.37 36.03 34.82
CA THR A 87 12.53 36.54 35.94
C THR A 87 13.35 37.01 37.10
N ALA A 88 12.81 37.98 37.86
CA ALA A 88 13.45 38.47 39.09
C ALA A 88 13.37 37.45 40.26
N TYR A 89 14.25 37.61 41.21
CA TYR A 89 14.25 36.77 42.42
C TYR A 89 12.94 36.92 43.19
N GLY A 90 12.28 35.79 43.47
CA GLY A 90 10.99 35.72 44.21
C GLY A 90 9.75 35.40 43.33
N ALA A 91 9.86 35.32 42.02
CA ALA A 91 8.73 35.06 41.11
C ALA A 91 8.66 33.58 40.64
N VAL A 92 8.94 32.63 41.55
CA VAL A 92 8.99 31.20 41.21
C VAL A 92 7.62 30.66 40.75
N ASP A 93 6.52 31.12 41.34
CA ASP A 93 5.17 30.70 40.92
C ASP A 93 4.82 31.14 39.51
N LEU A 94 5.31 32.30 39.07
CA LEU A 94 5.16 32.77 37.70
C LEU A 94 6.01 31.95 36.73
N ALA A 95 7.22 31.56 37.13
CA ALA A 95 8.06 30.66 36.32
C ALA A 95 7.40 29.29 36.14
N VAL A 96 6.81 28.71 37.15
CA VAL A 96 6.04 27.46 37.05
C VAL A 96 4.83 27.61 36.12
N THR A 97 4.15 28.76 36.20
CA THR A 97 3.04 29.05 35.27
C THR A 97 3.52 29.17 33.81
N ALA A 98 4.65 29.80 33.59
CA ALA A 98 5.25 29.89 32.24
C ALA A 98 5.60 28.52 31.66
N ILE A 99 6.18 27.63 32.49
CA ILE A 99 6.45 26.23 32.05
C ILE A 99 5.16 25.51 31.66
N LYS A 100 4.09 25.63 32.46
CA LYS A 100 2.76 25.05 32.11
C LYS A 100 2.18 25.62 30.82
N GLN A 101 2.52 26.87 30.46
CA GLN A 101 2.10 27.52 29.21
C GLN A 101 3.06 27.29 28.03
N GLY A 102 4.09 26.44 28.22
CA GLY A 102 4.94 25.98 27.13
C GLY A 102 6.32 26.65 27.06
N ALA A 103 6.74 27.40 28.09
CA ALA A 103 8.14 27.79 28.22
C ALA A 103 9.02 26.55 28.40
N SER A 104 10.22 26.56 27.82
CA SER A 104 11.16 25.43 27.91
C SER A 104 11.88 25.39 29.23
N ASP A 105 12.20 26.56 29.77
CA ASP A 105 12.88 26.74 31.07
C ASP A 105 12.77 28.18 31.58
N PHE A 106 13.38 28.49 32.70
CA PHE A 106 13.50 29.86 33.23
C PHE A 106 14.87 30.12 33.83
N VAL A 107 15.27 31.40 33.87
CA VAL A 107 16.51 31.91 34.45
C VAL A 107 16.21 33.08 35.39
N LEU A 108 16.80 33.07 36.58
CA LEU A 108 16.64 34.14 37.55
C LEU A 108 17.62 35.29 37.31
N LYS A 109 17.14 36.53 37.40
CA LYS A 109 17.99 37.76 37.43
C LYS A 109 18.34 38.11 38.88
N PRO A 110 19.64 38.38 39.21
CA PRO A 110 20.82 38.24 38.36
C PRO A 110 21.18 36.76 38.14
N TRP A 111 21.60 36.43 36.90
CA TRP A 111 21.97 35.08 36.54
C TRP A 111 23.43 34.75 36.83
N ASN A 112 23.71 33.48 36.99
CA ASN A 112 25.04 32.92 36.87
C ASN A 112 25.27 32.50 35.42
N ASN A 113 26.40 32.98 34.82
CA ASN A 113 26.71 32.77 33.40
C ASN A 113 26.76 31.27 33.00
N GLU A 114 27.36 30.45 33.85
CA GLU A 114 27.48 29.00 33.63
C GLU A 114 26.11 28.32 33.59
N ARG A 115 25.24 28.68 34.52
CA ARG A 115 23.88 28.16 34.59
C ARG A 115 23.04 28.62 33.39
N LEU A 116 23.13 29.91 33.01
CA LEU A 116 22.44 30.42 31.84
C LEU A 116 22.87 29.68 30.55
N MET A 117 24.19 29.52 30.36
CA MET A 117 24.71 28.82 29.18
C MET A 117 24.27 27.36 29.16
N THR A 118 24.25 26.68 30.29
CA THR A 118 23.76 25.30 30.43
C THR A 118 22.28 25.20 30.07
N THR A 119 21.44 26.12 30.56
CA THR A 119 20.01 26.19 30.27
C THR A 119 19.76 26.41 28.78
N VAL A 120 20.48 27.37 28.17
CA VAL A 120 20.37 27.65 26.73
C VAL A 120 20.78 26.45 25.89
N ARG A 121 21.90 25.79 26.25
CA ARG A 121 22.36 24.57 25.56
C ARG A 121 21.35 23.45 25.65
N SER A 122 20.81 23.18 26.83
CA SER A 122 19.78 22.13 27.02
C SER A 122 18.51 22.40 26.22
N ALA A 123 18.06 23.66 26.17
CA ALA A 123 16.91 24.08 25.41
C ALA A 123 17.13 23.91 23.89
N TYR A 124 18.34 24.18 23.41
CA TYR A 124 18.74 23.98 22.00
C TYR A 124 18.73 22.50 21.63
N GLU A 125 19.40 21.63 22.42
CA GLU A 125 19.45 20.19 22.18
C GLU A 125 18.05 19.56 22.17
N LEU A 126 17.20 19.95 23.10
CA LEU A 126 15.82 19.47 23.14
C LEU A 126 15.03 19.88 21.88
N ARG A 127 15.19 21.13 21.43
CA ARG A 127 14.55 21.60 20.20
C ARG A 127 15.05 20.83 18.98
N LYS A 128 16.38 20.68 18.85
CA LYS A 128 17.02 19.94 17.75
C LYS A 128 16.50 18.50 17.66
N SER A 129 16.46 17.80 18.80
CA SER A 129 15.92 16.45 18.88
C SER A 129 14.45 16.37 18.45
N LYS A 130 13.61 17.31 18.90
CA LYS A 130 12.20 17.39 18.47
C LYS A 130 12.07 17.62 16.96
N GLN A 131 12.91 18.47 16.40
CA GLN A 131 12.91 18.76 14.96
C GLN A 131 13.38 17.56 14.13
N GLU A 132 14.40 16.83 14.57
CA GLU A 132 14.84 15.58 13.95
C GLU A 132 13.75 14.51 13.97
N ILE A 133 13.09 14.31 15.10
CA ILE A 133 11.95 13.38 15.22
C ILE A 133 10.82 13.77 14.25
N HIS A 134 10.50 15.06 14.15
CA HIS A 134 9.48 15.56 13.23
C HIS A 134 9.86 15.29 11.76
N ASN A 135 11.10 15.55 11.40
CA ASN A 135 11.63 15.32 10.04
C ASN A 135 11.67 13.83 9.70
N LEU A 136 12.06 12.98 10.65
CA LEU A 136 12.04 11.52 10.48
C LEU A 136 10.61 11.00 10.28
N LYS A 137 9.65 11.45 11.10
CA LYS A 137 8.24 11.10 10.94
C LYS A 137 7.68 11.55 9.58
N LYS A 138 8.05 12.75 9.12
CA LYS A 138 7.63 13.27 7.80
C LYS A 138 8.24 12.45 6.67
N LYS A 139 9.51 12.06 6.75
CA LYS A 139 10.16 11.16 5.79
C LYS A 139 9.51 9.78 5.79
N GLU A 140 9.25 9.22 6.97
CA GLU A 140 8.57 7.94 7.12
C GLU A 140 7.18 7.96 6.48
N SER A 141 6.35 8.99 6.76
CA SER A 141 5.03 9.12 6.15
C SER A 141 5.09 9.25 4.63
N SER A 142 6.05 10.01 4.10
CA SER A 142 6.26 10.13 2.66
C SER A 142 6.68 8.80 2.02
N LEU A 143 7.56 8.03 2.67
CA LEU A 143 7.95 6.70 2.19
C LEU A 143 6.77 5.71 2.24
N LYS A 144 5.96 5.73 3.30
CA LYS A 144 4.73 4.92 3.37
C LYS A 144 3.76 5.27 2.24
N GLN A 145 3.60 6.56 1.92
CA GLN A 145 2.77 6.98 0.79
C GLN A 145 3.30 6.43 -0.54
N VAL A 146 4.59 6.54 -0.81
CA VAL A 146 5.20 6.00 -2.04
C VAL A 146 5.01 4.48 -2.14
N ILE A 147 5.18 3.75 -1.04
CA ILE A 147 4.94 2.29 -1.01
C ILE A 147 3.47 1.96 -1.29
N ASN A 148 2.54 2.78 -0.77
CA ASN A 148 1.11 2.58 -0.93
C ASN A 148 0.54 3.15 -2.25
N GLU A 149 1.27 4.02 -2.96
CA GLU A 149 0.90 4.62 -4.26
C GLU A 149 0.89 3.59 -5.41
N GLY A 150 0.17 2.48 -5.24
CA GLY A 150 -0.31 1.68 -6.36
C GLY A 150 -1.51 2.39 -7.02
N LYS A 151 -1.64 2.31 -8.36
CA LYS A 151 -2.83 2.80 -9.07
C LYS A 151 -4.06 2.00 -8.63
N ASN A 152 -4.73 2.44 -7.59
CA ASN A 152 -5.84 1.74 -6.91
C ASN A 152 -7.20 2.06 -7.54
N LEU A 153 -7.27 2.26 -8.86
CA LEU A 153 -8.53 2.58 -9.50
C LEU A 153 -9.30 1.29 -9.83
N ILE A 154 -10.32 0.98 -9.04
CA ILE A 154 -11.27 -0.07 -9.36
C ILE A 154 -12.32 0.54 -10.29
N ILE A 155 -12.44 -0.03 -11.49
CA ILE A 155 -13.36 0.43 -12.52
C ILE A 155 -14.41 -0.65 -12.74
N GLY A 156 -15.68 -0.26 -12.68
CA GLY A 156 -16.84 -1.10 -12.88
C GLY A 156 -18.01 -0.63 -12.02
N GLN A 157 -19.23 -0.95 -12.47
CA GLN A 157 -20.50 -0.58 -11.83
C GLN A 157 -21.47 -1.76 -11.77
N SER A 158 -21.03 -2.95 -12.16
CA SER A 158 -21.87 -4.14 -12.12
C SER A 158 -22.31 -4.45 -10.69
N LYS A 159 -23.51 -5.00 -10.54
CA LYS A 159 -24.05 -5.41 -9.22
C LYS A 159 -23.12 -6.43 -8.55
N ALA A 160 -22.54 -7.34 -9.32
CA ALA A 160 -21.62 -8.35 -8.81
C ALA A 160 -20.38 -7.71 -8.18
N LEU A 161 -19.73 -6.75 -8.86
CA LEU A 161 -18.57 -6.03 -8.33
C LEU A 161 -18.95 -5.12 -7.15
N THR A 162 -20.07 -4.41 -7.23
CA THR A 162 -20.55 -3.53 -6.16
C THR A 162 -20.79 -4.31 -4.87
N SER A 163 -21.40 -5.50 -4.94
CA SER A 163 -21.59 -6.36 -3.77
C SER A 163 -20.26 -6.76 -3.11
N VAL A 164 -19.23 -7.04 -3.89
CA VAL A 164 -17.87 -7.33 -3.40
C VAL A 164 -17.28 -6.10 -2.69
N LEU A 165 -17.42 -4.91 -3.29
CA LEU A 165 -16.91 -3.66 -2.70
C LEU A 165 -17.64 -3.28 -1.42
N ASP A 166 -18.96 -3.50 -1.35
CA ASP A 166 -19.74 -3.26 -0.14
C ASP A 166 -19.34 -4.21 1.00
N LEU A 167 -19.09 -5.49 0.68
CA LEU A 167 -18.57 -6.44 1.65
C LEU A 167 -17.17 -6.04 2.10
N ALA A 168 -16.29 -5.68 1.17
CA ALA A 168 -14.94 -5.21 1.47
C ALA A 168 -14.97 -3.97 2.38
N ALA A 169 -15.85 -3.00 2.14
CA ALA A 169 -15.99 -1.80 2.96
C ALA A 169 -16.46 -2.10 4.41
N LYS A 170 -17.34 -3.10 4.58
CA LYS A 170 -17.76 -3.56 5.92
C LYS A 170 -16.61 -4.23 6.67
N VAL A 171 -15.92 -5.16 5.99
CA VAL A 171 -14.82 -5.95 6.56
C VAL A 171 -13.58 -5.09 6.82
N ALA A 172 -13.36 -4.05 6.03
CA ALA A 172 -12.21 -3.14 6.18
C ALA A 172 -12.10 -2.52 7.58
N LYS A 173 -13.23 -2.29 8.25
CA LYS A 173 -13.29 -1.70 9.60
C LYS A 173 -12.82 -2.65 10.71
N THR A 174 -12.52 -3.90 10.39
CA THR A 174 -12.09 -4.93 11.33
C THR A 174 -10.66 -5.39 11.00
N ASP A 175 -9.99 -6.03 11.97
CA ASP A 175 -8.65 -6.61 11.78
C ASP A 175 -8.68 -8.12 11.52
N VAL A 176 -9.81 -8.66 11.09
CA VAL A 176 -9.95 -10.08 10.75
C VAL A 176 -9.15 -10.44 9.51
N ASN A 177 -8.70 -11.70 9.43
CA ASN A 177 -8.07 -12.23 8.24
C ASN A 177 -9.10 -12.36 7.10
N VAL A 178 -8.68 -12.07 5.89
CA VAL A 178 -9.54 -12.12 4.69
C VAL A 178 -8.91 -13.03 3.65
N LEU A 179 -9.71 -13.96 3.13
CA LEU A 179 -9.34 -14.76 1.96
C LEU A 179 -10.10 -14.24 0.74
N ILE A 180 -9.37 -13.85 -0.29
CA ILE A 180 -9.91 -13.39 -1.57
C ILE A 180 -9.70 -14.49 -2.61
N THR A 181 -10.78 -15.01 -3.18
CA THR A 181 -10.71 -16.00 -4.27
C THR A 181 -11.22 -15.40 -5.58
N GLY A 182 -10.84 -16.01 -6.68
CA GLY A 182 -11.29 -15.65 -8.01
C GLY A 182 -10.25 -15.98 -9.07
N GLU A 183 -10.68 -16.04 -10.31
CA GLU A 183 -9.83 -16.37 -11.46
C GLU A 183 -8.65 -15.43 -11.61
N ASN A 184 -7.64 -15.87 -12.37
CA ASN A 184 -6.50 -15.01 -12.68
C ASN A 184 -6.92 -13.78 -13.47
N GLY A 185 -6.38 -12.61 -13.11
CA GLY A 185 -6.67 -11.36 -13.78
C GLY A 185 -7.99 -10.68 -13.41
N THR A 186 -8.73 -11.17 -12.40
CA THR A 186 -10.00 -10.56 -11.92
C THR A 186 -9.81 -9.29 -11.12
N GLY A 187 -8.58 -9.04 -10.58
CA GLY A 187 -8.26 -7.87 -9.78
C GLY A 187 -8.26 -8.12 -8.26
N LYS A 188 -7.95 -9.34 -7.79
CA LYS A 188 -7.85 -9.70 -6.37
C LYS A 188 -6.97 -8.73 -5.57
N GLU A 189 -5.81 -8.34 -6.12
CA GLU A 189 -4.92 -7.37 -5.48
C GLU A 189 -5.58 -5.99 -5.29
N LEU A 190 -6.39 -5.53 -6.27
CA LEU A 190 -7.08 -4.24 -6.14
C LEU A 190 -8.09 -4.27 -4.99
N ILE A 191 -8.80 -5.40 -4.80
CA ILE A 191 -9.70 -5.58 -3.65
C ILE A 191 -8.92 -5.59 -2.33
N ALA A 192 -7.74 -6.25 -2.28
CA ALA A 192 -6.88 -6.24 -1.09
C ALA A 192 -6.40 -4.82 -0.74
N ARG A 193 -5.99 -4.04 -1.74
CA ARG A 193 -5.60 -2.63 -1.57
C ARG A 193 -6.76 -1.76 -1.12
N GLU A 194 -7.97 -2.01 -1.63
CA GLU A 194 -9.18 -1.29 -1.20
C GLU A 194 -9.54 -1.61 0.25
N LEU A 195 -9.44 -2.87 0.68
CA LEU A 195 -9.57 -3.28 2.08
C LEU A 195 -8.58 -2.54 2.99
N HIS A 196 -7.33 -2.41 2.56
CA HIS A 196 -6.32 -1.64 3.31
C HIS A 196 -6.67 -0.15 3.36
N ARG A 197 -7.01 0.47 2.21
CA ARG A 197 -7.36 1.90 2.09
C ARG A 197 -8.53 2.30 2.98
N LEU A 198 -9.51 1.43 3.16
CA LEU A 198 -10.70 1.65 3.98
C LEU A 198 -10.52 1.24 5.45
N SER A 199 -9.35 0.71 5.82
CA SER A 199 -9.08 0.19 7.16
C SER A 199 -8.57 1.25 8.14
N ALA A 200 -8.52 0.89 9.44
CA ALA A 200 -7.85 1.69 10.46
C ALA A 200 -6.33 1.82 10.22
N ARG A 201 -5.73 0.91 9.41
CA ARG A 201 -4.32 0.86 9.06
C ARG A 201 -3.99 1.52 7.71
N LYS A 202 -4.88 2.35 7.17
CA LYS A 202 -4.75 2.99 5.84
C LYS A 202 -3.48 3.84 5.67
N ASP A 203 -2.97 4.40 6.78
CA ASP A 203 -1.79 5.25 6.82
C ASP A 203 -0.50 4.45 7.09
N GLU A 204 -0.63 3.13 7.32
CA GLU A 204 0.48 2.21 7.50
C GLU A 204 0.86 1.53 6.19
N VAL A 205 1.92 0.71 6.23
CA VAL A 205 2.42 0.03 5.02
C VAL A 205 1.49 -1.08 4.55
N PHE A 206 1.33 -1.20 3.22
CA PHE A 206 0.75 -2.36 2.54
C PHE A 206 1.88 -3.14 1.85
N ILE A 207 2.22 -4.31 2.36
CA ILE A 207 3.25 -5.17 1.79
C ILE A 207 2.58 -6.32 1.03
N GLY A 208 2.69 -6.29 -0.30
CA GLY A 208 2.24 -7.37 -1.19
C GLY A 208 3.38 -8.35 -1.49
N VAL A 209 3.06 -9.64 -1.44
CA VAL A 209 3.98 -10.73 -1.77
C VAL A 209 3.25 -11.70 -2.70
N ASP A 210 3.77 -11.85 -3.91
CA ASP A 210 3.32 -12.86 -4.86
C ASP A 210 4.10 -14.15 -4.62
N MET A 211 3.41 -15.17 -4.11
CA MET A 211 4.00 -16.48 -3.79
C MET A 211 4.43 -17.26 -5.04
N GLY A 212 3.83 -16.98 -6.19
CA GLY A 212 4.22 -17.59 -7.46
C GLY A 212 5.53 -17.02 -8.04
N SER A 213 5.94 -15.85 -7.61
CA SER A 213 7.14 -15.16 -8.13
C SER A 213 8.42 -15.46 -7.35
N ILE A 214 8.33 -16.04 -6.14
CA ILE A 214 9.49 -16.32 -5.29
C ILE A 214 9.97 -17.76 -5.49
N ALA A 215 11.26 -17.93 -5.74
CA ALA A 215 11.83 -19.28 -5.80
C ALA A 215 11.69 -20.00 -4.44
N GLU A 216 11.32 -21.29 -4.45
CA GLU A 216 10.95 -22.05 -3.26
C GLU A 216 12.02 -22.01 -2.15
N ASN A 217 13.28 -22.06 -2.50
CA ASN A 217 14.43 -21.99 -1.58
C ASN A 217 14.60 -20.59 -0.91
N LEU A 218 13.99 -19.54 -1.45
CA LEU A 218 14.08 -18.19 -0.92
C LEU A 218 12.84 -17.78 -0.12
N PHE A 219 11.74 -18.53 -0.19
CA PHE A 219 10.49 -18.21 0.50
C PHE A 219 10.67 -17.90 1.97
N GLU A 220 11.36 -18.79 2.66
CA GLU A 220 11.54 -18.66 4.11
C GLU A 220 12.31 -17.40 4.47
N SER A 221 13.39 -17.13 3.74
CA SER A 221 14.22 -15.93 3.94
C SER A 221 13.46 -14.63 3.58
N GLU A 222 12.68 -14.64 2.50
CA GLU A 222 11.91 -13.45 2.12
C GLU A 222 10.76 -13.17 3.08
N LEU A 223 10.02 -14.19 3.51
CA LEU A 223 8.86 -14.01 4.40
C LEU A 223 9.27 -13.71 5.84
N PHE A 224 10.20 -14.50 6.39
CA PHE A 224 10.52 -14.46 7.82
C PHE A 224 11.84 -13.75 8.14
N GLY A 225 12.65 -13.46 7.10
CA GLY A 225 13.97 -12.86 7.27
C GLY A 225 15.05 -13.90 7.61
N HIS A 226 16.29 -13.44 7.67
CA HIS A 226 17.42 -14.27 8.02
C HIS A 226 18.48 -13.53 8.83
N THR A 227 19.30 -14.27 9.57
CA THR A 227 20.47 -13.75 10.24
C THR A 227 21.71 -14.00 9.40
N LYS A 228 22.72 -13.18 9.58
CA LYS A 228 24.03 -13.32 8.94
C LYS A 228 24.59 -14.73 9.14
N GLY A 229 25.05 -15.37 8.06
CA GLY A 229 25.63 -16.71 8.09
C GLY A 229 24.65 -17.88 8.14
N SER A 230 23.33 -17.64 8.04
CA SER A 230 22.31 -18.69 8.04
C SER A 230 22.34 -19.57 6.75
N PHE A 231 22.89 -19.05 5.66
CA PHE A 231 23.18 -19.77 4.41
C PHE A 231 24.33 -19.06 3.67
N THR A 232 24.83 -19.68 2.58
CA THR A 232 26.07 -19.26 1.89
C THR A 232 26.12 -17.79 1.50
N ASP A 233 24.96 -17.20 1.11
CA ASP A 233 24.84 -15.81 0.67
C ASP A 233 24.28 -14.85 1.72
N ALA A 234 24.05 -15.29 2.95
CA ALA A 234 23.56 -14.45 4.05
C ALA A 234 24.69 -13.57 4.63
N LYS A 235 25.06 -12.50 3.93
CA LYS A 235 26.14 -11.57 4.32
C LYS A 235 25.80 -10.66 5.48
N GLU A 236 24.49 -10.33 5.65
CA GLU A 236 23.95 -9.40 6.64
C GLU A 236 22.64 -9.93 7.20
N ASP A 237 22.20 -9.39 8.35
CA ASP A 237 20.86 -9.63 8.88
C ASP A 237 19.83 -8.94 8.00
N ARG A 238 18.76 -9.65 7.62
CA ARG A 238 17.68 -9.08 6.82
C ARG A 238 16.32 -9.38 7.43
N ALA A 239 15.52 -8.31 7.63
CA ALA A 239 14.14 -8.44 8.05
C ALA A 239 13.27 -9.04 6.94
N GLY A 240 12.33 -9.92 7.32
CA GLY A 240 11.37 -10.51 6.39
C GLY A 240 10.15 -9.61 6.13
N LYS A 241 9.30 -10.05 5.18
CA LYS A 241 8.07 -9.32 4.83
C LYS A 241 7.09 -9.20 6.01
N PHE A 242 7.05 -10.18 6.92
CA PHE A 242 6.26 -10.10 8.14
C PHE A 242 6.70 -8.96 9.05
N GLU A 243 8.01 -8.80 9.25
CA GLU A 243 8.56 -7.70 10.04
C GLU A 243 8.35 -6.35 9.34
N ALA A 244 8.53 -6.31 8.00
CA ALA A 244 8.32 -5.11 7.21
C ALA A 244 6.85 -4.64 7.21
N ALA A 245 5.90 -5.57 7.36
CA ALA A 245 4.47 -5.29 7.44
C ALA A 245 3.98 -4.99 8.87
N HIS A 246 4.89 -4.89 9.85
CA HIS A 246 4.51 -4.62 11.25
C HIS A 246 3.66 -3.36 11.37
N GLN A 247 2.56 -3.44 12.14
CA GLN A 247 1.48 -2.45 12.27
C GLN A 247 0.67 -2.18 10.99
N GLY A 248 1.08 -2.72 9.84
CA GLY A 248 0.45 -2.56 8.55
C GLY A 248 -0.41 -3.74 8.10
N THR A 249 -0.47 -3.93 6.78
CA THR A 249 -1.18 -5.02 6.13
C THR A 249 -0.21 -5.86 5.32
N LEU A 250 -0.23 -7.18 5.52
CA LEU A 250 0.48 -8.16 4.70
C LEU A 250 -0.52 -8.82 3.75
N PHE A 251 -0.26 -8.69 2.46
CA PHE A 251 -1.03 -9.34 1.40
C PHE A 251 -0.21 -10.46 0.78
N LEU A 252 -0.74 -11.68 0.85
CA LEU A 252 -0.14 -12.88 0.27
C LEU A 252 -0.97 -13.32 -0.95
N ASP A 253 -0.45 -13.07 -2.15
CA ASP A 253 -1.11 -13.51 -3.39
C ASP A 253 -0.66 -14.93 -3.75
N GLU A 254 -1.54 -15.70 -4.39
CA GLU A 254 -1.33 -17.07 -4.83
C GLU A 254 -0.91 -18.03 -3.68
N ILE A 255 -1.62 -17.93 -2.53
CA ILE A 255 -1.29 -18.70 -1.31
C ILE A 255 -1.38 -20.22 -1.52
N GLY A 256 -2.13 -20.68 -2.52
CA GLY A 256 -2.22 -22.08 -2.91
C GLY A 256 -0.88 -22.69 -3.39
N ASN A 257 0.09 -21.86 -3.79
CA ASN A 257 1.40 -22.32 -4.26
C ASN A 257 2.39 -22.65 -3.15
N LEU A 258 2.00 -22.48 -1.88
CA LEU A 258 2.88 -22.78 -0.74
C LEU A 258 3.04 -24.29 -0.54
N SER A 259 4.28 -24.74 -0.31
CA SER A 259 4.55 -26.10 0.13
C SER A 259 3.98 -26.36 1.54
N LEU A 260 3.65 -27.60 1.88
CA LEU A 260 3.10 -27.96 3.19
C LEU A 260 4.00 -27.53 4.37
N GLN A 261 5.31 -27.54 4.17
CA GLN A 261 6.27 -27.06 5.17
C GLN A 261 6.12 -25.56 5.42
N MET A 262 5.97 -24.77 4.37
CA MET A 262 5.78 -23.33 4.47
C MET A 262 4.41 -22.97 5.03
N GLN A 263 3.38 -23.74 4.71
CA GLN A 263 2.05 -23.59 5.29
C GLN A 263 2.09 -23.77 6.82
N ALA A 264 2.85 -24.76 7.34
CA ALA A 264 3.01 -24.97 8.78
C ALA A 264 3.72 -23.79 9.48
N LYS A 265 4.77 -23.22 8.85
CA LYS A 265 5.47 -22.04 9.38
C LYS A 265 4.58 -20.79 9.36
N LEU A 266 3.83 -20.60 8.28
CA LEU A 266 2.88 -19.51 8.16
C LEU A 266 1.80 -19.60 9.25
N LEU A 267 1.22 -20.76 9.46
CA LEU A 267 0.25 -21.02 10.51
C LEU A 267 0.80 -20.64 11.90
N SER A 268 2.01 -21.12 12.23
CA SER A 268 2.67 -20.79 13.49
C SER A 268 2.85 -19.27 13.68
N SER A 269 3.26 -18.58 12.61
CA SER A 269 3.47 -17.13 12.66
C SER A 269 2.16 -16.35 12.89
N ILE A 270 1.07 -16.78 12.25
CA ILE A 270 -0.26 -16.17 12.41
C ILE A 270 -0.83 -16.44 13.82
N GLN A 271 -0.64 -17.67 14.34
CA GLN A 271 -1.15 -18.05 15.67
C GLN A 271 -0.42 -17.34 16.80
N ASN A 272 0.91 -17.32 16.73
CA ASN A 272 1.76 -16.76 17.80
C ASN A 272 1.98 -15.24 17.65
N ARG A 273 1.55 -14.62 16.56
CA ARG A 273 1.84 -13.22 16.21
C ARG A 273 3.33 -12.90 16.32
N SER A 274 4.17 -13.85 15.93
CA SER A 274 5.62 -13.73 15.96
C SER A 274 6.27 -14.54 14.86
N VAL A 275 7.42 -14.08 14.40
CA VAL A 275 8.24 -14.76 13.40
C VAL A 275 9.61 -15.06 13.95
N VAL A 276 10.24 -16.12 13.45
CA VAL A 276 11.62 -16.48 13.77
C VAL A 276 12.42 -16.43 12.49
N ARG A 277 13.48 -15.61 12.48
CA ARG A 277 14.37 -15.50 11.31
C ARG A 277 15.15 -16.79 11.08
N VAL A 278 15.39 -17.10 9.81
CA VAL A 278 16.26 -18.24 9.45
C VAL A 278 17.64 -18.09 10.10
N GLY A 279 18.11 -19.14 10.76
CA GLY A 279 19.36 -19.11 11.52
C GLY A 279 19.26 -18.49 12.93
N SER A 280 18.06 -18.15 13.40
CA SER A 280 17.82 -17.63 14.76
C SER A 280 16.80 -18.49 15.50
N ASN A 281 16.85 -18.43 16.83
CA ASN A 281 15.83 -19.00 17.72
C ASN A 281 15.04 -17.90 18.47
N LYS A 282 15.29 -16.62 18.16
CA LYS A 282 14.65 -15.49 18.85
C LYS A 282 13.37 -15.12 18.12
N PRO A 283 12.19 -15.19 18.77
CA PRO A 283 10.96 -14.72 18.17
C PRO A 283 10.94 -13.18 18.12
N VAL A 284 10.44 -12.64 17.00
CA VAL A 284 10.16 -11.22 16.80
C VAL A 284 8.65 -11.05 16.73
N ASN A 285 8.08 -10.27 17.63
CA ASN A 285 6.63 -10.02 17.66
C ASN A 285 6.22 -9.16 16.46
N VAL A 286 5.14 -9.58 15.77
CA VAL A 286 4.58 -8.87 14.62
C VAL A 286 3.08 -8.66 14.83
N ASP A 287 2.63 -7.44 14.64
CA ASP A 287 1.21 -7.09 14.59
C ASP A 287 0.87 -6.72 13.16
N ILE A 288 0.20 -7.63 12.45
CA ILE A 288 -0.17 -7.45 11.04
C ILE A 288 -1.65 -7.73 10.85
N ARG A 289 -2.26 -7.05 9.87
CA ARG A 289 -3.50 -7.48 9.27
C ARG A 289 -3.17 -8.36 8.06
N LEU A 290 -3.66 -9.59 8.03
CA LEU A 290 -3.39 -10.54 6.95
C LEU A 290 -4.54 -10.59 5.95
N ILE A 291 -4.20 -10.46 4.67
CA ILE A 291 -5.10 -10.67 3.53
C ILE A 291 -4.42 -11.70 2.62
N CYS A 292 -5.12 -12.77 2.28
CA CYS A 292 -4.63 -13.81 1.38
C CYS A 292 -5.45 -13.81 0.09
N ALA A 293 -4.83 -14.16 -1.04
CA ALA A 293 -5.53 -14.36 -2.30
C ALA A 293 -5.10 -15.64 -3.00
N THR A 294 -5.99 -16.23 -3.78
CA THR A 294 -5.70 -17.39 -4.63
C THR A 294 -6.73 -17.53 -5.75
N ASN A 295 -6.33 -18.19 -6.82
CA ASN A 295 -7.21 -18.69 -7.88
C ASN A 295 -7.54 -20.17 -7.71
N CYS A 296 -6.90 -20.88 -6.76
CA CYS A 296 -7.11 -22.30 -6.52
C CYS A 296 -8.32 -22.55 -5.62
N ASN A 297 -8.95 -23.70 -5.80
CA ASN A 297 -9.94 -24.21 -4.85
C ASN A 297 -9.21 -24.85 -3.66
N LEU A 298 -9.05 -24.07 -2.57
CA LEU A 298 -8.33 -24.55 -1.39
C LEU A 298 -9.04 -25.69 -0.67
N GLU A 299 -10.38 -25.77 -0.72
CA GLU A 299 -11.15 -26.86 -0.13
C GLU A 299 -10.82 -28.19 -0.82
N GLN A 300 -10.77 -28.18 -2.16
CA GLN A 300 -10.35 -29.35 -2.92
C GLN A 300 -8.89 -29.71 -2.62
N MET A 301 -7.99 -28.72 -2.52
CA MET A 301 -6.59 -28.96 -2.17
C MET A 301 -6.42 -29.56 -0.76
N VAL A 302 -7.32 -29.25 0.18
CA VAL A 302 -7.34 -29.91 1.50
C VAL A 302 -7.70 -31.38 1.37
N VAL A 303 -8.72 -31.69 0.58
CA VAL A 303 -9.11 -33.08 0.30
C VAL A 303 -7.96 -33.88 -0.35
N ASP A 304 -7.25 -33.23 -1.27
CA ASP A 304 -6.11 -33.82 -2.00
C ASP A 304 -4.83 -33.89 -1.16
N GLY A 305 -4.85 -33.37 0.08
CA GLY A 305 -3.68 -33.33 0.97
C GLY A 305 -2.58 -32.35 0.57
N LEU A 306 -2.89 -31.38 -0.32
CA LEU A 306 -1.98 -30.34 -0.82
C LEU A 306 -2.05 -29.05 -0.01
N PHE A 307 -3.10 -28.84 0.77
CA PHE A 307 -3.26 -27.70 1.64
C PHE A 307 -3.71 -28.13 3.04
N ARG A 308 -3.22 -27.45 4.08
CA ARG A 308 -3.56 -27.78 5.47
C ARG A 308 -4.91 -27.19 5.84
N GLU A 309 -5.76 -27.99 6.40
CA GLU A 309 -7.09 -27.59 6.87
C GLU A 309 -7.02 -26.53 7.98
N ASP A 310 -6.09 -26.70 8.93
CA ASP A 310 -5.89 -25.76 10.06
C ASP A 310 -5.45 -24.37 9.59
N LEU A 311 -4.64 -24.27 8.55
CA LEU A 311 -4.27 -23.02 7.94
C LEU A 311 -5.47 -22.37 7.22
N LEU A 312 -6.24 -23.17 6.47
CA LEU A 312 -7.43 -22.69 5.77
C LEU A 312 -8.41 -22.03 6.75
N TYR A 313 -8.75 -22.68 7.86
CA TYR A 313 -9.61 -22.09 8.89
C TYR A 313 -9.07 -20.79 9.49
N ARG A 314 -7.75 -20.67 9.59
CA ARG A 314 -7.13 -19.49 10.18
C ARG A 314 -7.10 -18.28 9.24
N ILE A 315 -6.94 -18.49 7.93
CA ILE A 315 -6.90 -17.39 6.94
C ILE A 315 -8.29 -17.05 6.39
N ASN A 316 -9.24 -18.00 6.41
CA ASN A 316 -10.58 -17.85 5.85
C ASN A 316 -11.61 -17.41 6.92
N THR A 317 -11.29 -16.36 7.70
CA THR A 317 -12.27 -15.79 8.64
C THR A 317 -13.40 -15.08 7.89
N ILE A 318 -13.07 -14.35 6.86
CA ILE A 318 -14.02 -13.76 5.90
C ILE A 318 -13.57 -14.14 4.49
N HIS A 319 -14.50 -14.67 3.71
CA HIS A 319 -14.29 -15.00 2.30
C HIS A 319 -14.88 -13.93 1.40
N ILE A 320 -14.08 -13.48 0.42
CA ILE A 320 -14.50 -12.56 -0.63
C ILE A 320 -14.20 -13.21 -1.97
N GLU A 321 -15.22 -13.51 -2.73
CA GLU A 321 -15.09 -14.05 -4.08
C GLU A 321 -15.20 -12.93 -5.11
N VAL A 322 -14.17 -12.77 -5.95
CA VAL A 322 -14.15 -11.75 -7.00
C VAL A 322 -14.71 -12.35 -8.28
N PRO A 323 -15.84 -11.86 -8.77
CA PRO A 323 -16.50 -12.44 -9.94
C PRO A 323 -15.62 -12.30 -11.20
N PRO A 324 -15.62 -13.30 -12.09
CA PRO A 324 -14.94 -13.22 -13.37
C PRO A 324 -15.59 -12.16 -14.28
N LEU A 325 -14.83 -11.64 -15.23
CA LEU A 325 -15.25 -10.51 -16.07
C LEU A 325 -16.54 -10.80 -16.85
N ARG A 326 -16.74 -12.04 -17.31
CA ARG A 326 -17.97 -12.48 -18.00
C ARG A 326 -19.26 -12.36 -17.15
N GLU A 327 -19.15 -12.32 -15.84
CA GLU A 327 -20.26 -12.15 -14.91
C GLU A 327 -20.50 -10.69 -14.51
N ARG A 328 -19.66 -9.76 -15.01
CA ARG A 328 -19.74 -8.32 -14.73
C ARG A 328 -20.50 -7.54 -15.80
N GLY A 329 -21.02 -8.21 -16.85
CA GLY A 329 -21.85 -7.59 -17.86
C GLY A 329 -21.22 -6.35 -18.52
N GLU A 330 -21.87 -5.20 -18.37
CA GLU A 330 -21.44 -3.92 -19.00
C GLU A 330 -20.07 -3.41 -18.51
N ASP A 331 -19.53 -3.90 -17.42
CA ASP A 331 -18.18 -3.53 -16.97
C ASP A 331 -17.12 -3.84 -18.03
N ILE A 332 -17.37 -4.83 -18.93
CA ILE A 332 -16.49 -5.14 -20.06
C ILE A 332 -16.29 -3.91 -20.93
N LEU A 333 -17.38 -3.23 -21.31
CA LEU A 333 -17.31 -2.03 -22.16
C LEU A 333 -16.71 -0.84 -21.42
N VAL A 334 -17.06 -0.64 -20.14
CA VAL A 334 -16.52 0.43 -19.31
C VAL A 334 -14.99 0.29 -19.18
N LEU A 335 -14.51 -0.93 -18.94
CA LEU A 335 -13.08 -1.23 -18.85
C LEU A 335 -12.39 -1.09 -20.22
N ALA A 336 -13.04 -1.57 -21.30
CA ALA A 336 -12.50 -1.45 -22.65
C ALA A 336 -12.33 0.02 -23.06
N GLU A 337 -13.32 0.88 -22.78
CA GLU A 337 -13.22 2.32 -23.05
C GLU A 337 -12.13 3.00 -22.20
N PHE A 338 -12.02 2.62 -20.94
CA PHE A 338 -10.96 3.13 -20.09
C PHE A 338 -9.58 2.76 -20.63
N PHE A 339 -9.35 1.51 -21.00
CA PHE A 339 -8.08 1.06 -21.58
C PHE A 339 -7.83 1.69 -22.95
N LEU A 340 -8.87 1.83 -23.78
CA LEU A 340 -8.77 2.54 -25.06
C LEU A 340 -8.24 3.96 -24.87
N LYS A 341 -8.87 4.75 -24.00
CA LYS A 341 -8.43 6.13 -23.70
C LYS A 341 -7.00 6.16 -23.15
N LYS A 342 -6.68 5.27 -22.23
CA LYS A 342 -5.35 5.16 -21.62
C LYS A 342 -4.26 4.86 -22.65
N PHE A 343 -4.49 3.88 -23.53
CA PHE A 343 -3.50 3.47 -24.53
C PHE A 343 -3.48 4.39 -25.74
N ALA A 344 -4.61 4.95 -26.15
CA ALA A 344 -4.66 5.99 -27.19
C ALA A 344 -3.80 7.21 -26.80
N HIS A 345 -3.86 7.64 -25.54
CA HIS A 345 -2.98 8.69 -25.03
C HIS A 345 -1.50 8.24 -24.96
N LYS A 346 -1.23 7.00 -24.51
CA LYS A 346 0.14 6.46 -24.39
C LYS A 346 0.86 6.35 -25.76
N TYR A 347 0.11 6.04 -26.83
CA TYR A 347 0.66 5.78 -28.16
C TYR A 347 0.35 6.88 -29.17
N ASP A 348 0.01 8.11 -28.73
CA ASP A 348 -0.26 9.29 -29.55
C ASP A 348 -1.29 9.05 -30.68
N LYS A 349 -2.37 8.32 -30.37
CA LYS A 349 -3.53 8.09 -31.25
C LYS A 349 -4.80 8.75 -30.69
N PRO A 350 -4.80 10.09 -30.48
CA PRO A 350 -5.93 10.77 -29.87
C PRO A 350 -7.17 10.66 -30.78
N GLY A 351 -8.34 10.43 -30.15
CA GLY A 351 -9.61 10.34 -30.88
C GLY A 351 -9.95 8.96 -31.43
N LEU A 352 -9.12 7.93 -31.17
CA LEU A 352 -9.43 6.55 -31.51
C LEU A 352 -10.72 6.11 -30.78
N LYS A 353 -11.66 5.56 -31.53
CA LYS A 353 -12.97 5.09 -31.05
C LYS A 353 -13.16 3.62 -31.38
N MET A 354 -14.13 3.01 -30.76
CA MET A 354 -14.54 1.63 -31.00
C MET A 354 -15.90 1.64 -31.67
N ASN A 355 -16.12 0.88 -32.76
CA ASN A 355 -17.42 0.76 -33.37
C ASN A 355 -18.33 -0.23 -32.64
N ASN A 356 -19.64 -0.19 -32.88
CA ASN A 356 -20.62 -1.03 -32.20
C ASN A 356 -20.36 -2.53 -32.41
N LEU A 357 -19.97 -2.96 -33.61
CA LEU A 357 -19.64 -4.37 -33.86
C LEU A 357 -18.42 -4.85 -33.08
N ALA A 358 -17.47 -3.98 -32.84
CA ALA A 358 -16.33 -4.28 -31.98
C ALA A 358 -16.75 -4.41 -30.50
N GLN A 359 -17.67 -3.54 -30.03
CA GLN A 359 -18.22 -3.63 -28.68
C GLN A 359 -18.99 -4.94 -28.47
N GLU A 360 -19.84 -5.31 -29.44
CA GLU A 360 -20.59 -6.58 -29.42
C GLU A 360 -19.63 -7.78 -29.32
N LYS A 361 -18.58 -7.80 -30.14
CA LYS A 361 -17.56 -8.86 -30.09
C LYS A 361 -16.88 -8.98 -28.74
N LEU A 362 -16.58 -7.85 -28.08
CA LEU A 362 -15.98 -7.85 -26.74
C LEU A 362 -16.95 -8.38 -25.68
N MET A 363 -18.23 -8.09 -25.80
CA MET A 363 -19.30 -8.56 -24.91
C MET A 363 -19.56 -10.07 -25.03
N GLU A 364 -19.44 -10.63 -26.22
CA GLU A 364 -19.65 -12.06 -26.49
C GLU A 364 -18.50 -12.95 -26.05
N TYR A 365 -17.32 -12.37 -25.85
CA TYR A 365 -16.13 -13.14 -25.49
C TYR A 365 -16.10 -13.48 -23.99
N LEU A 366 -15.64 -14.68 -23.63
CA LEU A 366 -15.68 -15.21 -22.25
C LEU A 366 -14.60 -14.66 -21.33
N TRP A 367 -13.57 -14.04 -21.86
CA TRP A 367 -12.46 -13.46 -21.11
C TRP A 367 -11.81 -14.42 -20.11
N PRO A 368 -11.23 -15.55 -20.52
CA PRO A 368 -10.60 -16.50 -19.60
C PRO A 368 -9.45 -15.89 -18.79
N GLY A 369 -8.74 -14.89 -19.32
CA GLY A 369 -7.73 -14.10 -18.61
C GLY A 369 -8.28 -12.82 -17.98
N ASN A 370 -9.61 -12.65 -17.92
CA ASN A 370 -10.32 -11.57 -17.25
C ASN A 370 -9.84 -10.16 -17.64
N VAL A 371 -9.73 -9.25 -16.68
CA VAL A 371 -9.32 -7.85 -16.92
C VAL A 371 -7.89 -7.75 -17.45
N ARG A 372 -7.00 -8.67 -17.06
CA ARG A 372 -5.62 -8.69 -17.56
C ARG A 372 -5.58 -8.98 -19.06
N GLU A 373 -6.38 -9.94 -19.52
CA GLU A 373 -6.50 -10.26 -20.94
C GLU A 373 -7.14 -9.12 -21.74
N LEU A 374 -8.24 -8.53 -21.21
CA LEU A 374 -8.89 -7.38 -21.81
C LEU A 374 -7.90 -6.21 -21.95
N GLN A 375 -7.12 -5.91 -20.93
CA GLN A 375 -6.12 -4.85 -20.96
C GLN A 375 -5.10 -5.09 -22.08
N HIS A 376 -4.52 -6.29 -22.18
CA HIS A 376 -3.53 -6.62 -23.21
C HIS A 376 -4.16 -6.62 -24.62
N THR A 377 -5.39 -7.08 -24.76
CA THR A 377 -6.13 -7.07 -26.03
C THR A 377 -6.37 -5.65 -26.50
N MET A 378 -6.81 -4.76 -25.60
CA MET A 378 -7.01 -3.35 -25.92
C MET A 378 -5.70 -2.64 -26.28
N GLU A 379 -4.61 -2.90 -25.51
CA GLU A 379 -3.30 -2.31 -25.82
C GLU A 379 -2.82 -2.72 -27.21
N ARG A 380 -2.91 -4.00 -27.54
CA ARG A 380 -2.52 -4.54 -28.84
C ARG A 380 -3.39 -3.97 -29.98
N ALA A 381 -4.71 -3.89 -29.78
CA ALA A 381 -5.61 -3.32 -30.77
C ALA A 381 -5.28 -1.85 -31.07
N VAL A 382 -4.97 -1.07 -30.03
CA VAL A 382 -4.53 0.33 -30.22
C VAL A 382 -3.21 0.43 -30.96
N ILE A 383 -2.21 -0.40 -30.63
CA ILE A 383 -0.90 -0.39 -31.31
C ILE A 383 -1.05 -0.72 -32.80
N LEU A 384 -1.80 -1.77 -33.13
CA LEU A 384 -1.93 -2.30 -34.48
C LEU A 384 -2.97 -1.58 -35.34
N SER A 385 -3.78 -0.67 -34.78
CA SER A 385 -4.79 0.06 -35.56
C SER A 385 -4.15 1.03 -36.53
N ASP A 386 -4.56 0.98 -37.80
CA ASP A 386 -4.14 1.91 -38.85
C ASP A 386 -5.11 3.10 -39.05
N GLY A 387 -6.28 3.07 -38.40
CA GLY A 387 -7.34 4.07 -38.53
C GLY A 387 -7.78 4.67 -37.21
N ASN A 388 -8.77 5.58 -37.29
CA ASN A 388 -9.33 6.25 -36.10
C ASN A 388 -10.48 5.47 -35.43
N VAL A 389 -10.80 4.26 -35.92
CA VAL A 389 -11.91 3.44 -35.41
C VAL A 389 -11.48 1.99 -35.37
N LEU A 390 -11.50 1.39 -34.16
CA LEU A 390 -11.26 -0.03 -33.93
C LEU A 390 -12.45 -0.85 -34.48
N LYS A 391 -12.14 -1.86 -35.26
CA LYS A 391 -13.08 -2.82 -35.85
C LYS A 391 -12.97 -4.18 -35.18
N PRO A 392 -13.94 -5.09 -35.35
CA PRO A 392 -13.85 -6.46 -34.81
C PRO A 392 -12.58 -7.22 -35.19
N THR A 393 -12.04 -6.94 -36.39
CA THR A 393 -10.81 -7.56 -36.93
C THR A 393 -9.55 -7.17 -36.15
N ASP A 394 -9.54 -6.01 -35.47
CA ASP A 394 -8.39 -5.52 -34.73
C ASP A 394 -8.20 -6.24 -33.38
N PHE A 395 -9.24 -6.97 -32.94
CA PHE A 395 -9.20 -7.78 -31.74
C PHE A 395 -8.86 -9.24 -32.10
N LEU A 396 -7.62 -9.63 -31.83
CA LEU A 396 -7.16 -11.01 -31.94
C LEU A 396 -7.60 -11.80 -30.71
N LEU A 397 -8.88 -12.10 -30.63
CA LEU A 397 -9.40 -12.98 -29.58
C LEU A 397 -9.15 -14.43 -29.99
N HIS A 398 -8.65 -15.25 -29.06
CA HIS A 398 -8.52 -16.67 -29.31
C HIS A 398 -9.91 -17.27 -29.50
N ALA A 399 -10.08 -18.04 -30.57
CA ALA A 399 -11.32 -18.79 -30.75
C ALA A 399 -11.60 -19.61 -29.47
N LYS A 400 -12.90 -19.67 -29.07
CA LYS A 400 -13.31 -20.56 -27.96
C LYS A 400 -12.51 -21.85 -28.06
N PRO A 401 -11.84 -22.32 -27.00
CA PRO A 401 -11.45 -23.71 -26.96
C PRO A 401 -12.77 -24.46 -27.16
N THR A 402 -12.89 -25.10 -28.31
CA THR A 402 -13.98 -26.05 -28.55
C THR A 402 -14.07 -26.91 -27.31
N GLN A 403 -15.24 -26.88 -26.66
CA GLN A 403 -15.55 -27.54 -25.41
C GLN A 403 -14.64 -28.75 -25.19
N SER A 404 -13.73 -28.61 -24.20
CA SER A 404 -13.09 -29.76 -23.59
C SER A 404 -14.23 -30.72 -23.20
N PHE A 405 -14.13 -31.94 -23.60
CA PHE A 405 -15.02 -33.02 -23.26
C PHE A 405 -15.52 -32.85 -21.82
N ASP A 406 -16.84 -32.65 -21.66
CA ASP A 406 -17.49 -32.77 -20.35
C ASP A 406 -16.97 -34.05 -19.71
N GLY A 407 -16.42 -33.93 -18.49
CA GLY A 407 -15.65 -34.97 -17.83
C GLY A 407 -16.41 -36.24 -17.42
N GLN A 408 -17.35 -36.67 -18.22
CA GLN A 408 -17.87 -38.08 -18.18
C GLN A 408 -16.96 -38.97 -19.04
N PRO A 409 -16.48 -40.07 -18.50
CA PRO A 409 -15.70 -41.03 -19.28
C PRO A 409 -16.57 -41.55 -20.43
N LEU A 410 -16.42 -40.97 -21.63
CA LEU A 410 -17.06 -41.45 -22.83
C LEU A 410 -16.39 -42.77 -23.23
N THR A 411 -17.20 -43.76 -23.55
CA THR A 411 -16.69 -45.00 -24.15
C THR A 411 -16.06 -44.68 -25.53
N LEU A 412 -15.15 -45.56 -25.99
CA LEU A 412 -14.52 -45.40 -27.31
C LEU A 412 -15.58 -45.31 -28.43
N ASN A 413 -16.72 -46.00 -28.28
CA ASN A 413 -17.83 -45.94 -29.21
C ASN A 413 -18.51 -44.57 -29.25
N GLU A 414 -18.70 -43.94 -28.11
CA GLU A 414 -19.31 -42.59 -28.03
C GLU A 414 -18.38 -41.53 -28.58
N MET A 415 -17.06 -41.60 -28.31
CA MET A 415 -16.05 -40.74 -28.91
C MET A 415 -16.02 -40.85 -30.43
N GLU A 416 -16.05 -42.07 -30.95
CA GLU A 416 -16.07 -42.35 -32.37
C GLU A 416 -17.32 -41.77 -33.02
N GLN A 417 -18.50 -41.93 -32.43
CA GLN A 417 -19.74 -41.36 -32.92
C GLN A 417 -19.73 -39.83 -32.95
N GLN A 418 -19.21 -39.21 -31.93
CA GLN A 418 -19.06 -37.74 -31.88
C GLN A 418 -18.11 -37.22 -32.96
N MET A 419 -16.98 -37.91 -33.20
CA MET A 419 -16.07 -37.57 -34.30
C MET A 419 -16.73 -37.70 -35.67
N ILE A 420 -17.51 -38.74 -35.90
CA ILE A 420 -18.24 -38.95 -37.13
C ILE A 420 -19.31 -37.86 -37.36
N SER A 421 -20.12 -37.54 -36.32
CA SER A 421 -21.10 -36.47 -36.40
C SER A 421 -20.46 -35.14 -36.76
N ARG A 422 -19.38 -34.77 -36.05
CA ARG A 422 -18.64 -33.50 -36.32
C ARG A 422 -18.07 -33.44 -37.72
N ALA A 423 -17.51 -34.55 -38.23
CA ALA A 423 -16.95 -34.56 -39.56
C ALA A 423 -18.06 -34.42 -40.64
N LEU A 424 -19.26 -34.98 -40.41
CA LEU A 424 -20.40 -34.79 -41.29
C LEU A 424 -20.95 -33.37 -41.25
N ASP A 425 -21.07 -32.79 -40.07
CA ASP A 425 -21.55 -31.41 -39.92
C ASP A 425 -20.59 -30.41 -40.57
N GLN A 426 -19.27 -30.60 -40.38
CA GLN A 426 -18.25 -29.72 -41.02
C GLN A 426 -18.17 -29.83 -42.51
N ASN A 427 -18.60 -30.97 -43.09
CA ASN A 427 -18.60 -31.21 -44.54
C ASN A 427 -20.03 -31.18 -45.15
N GLU A 428 -20.98 -30.51 -44.46
CA GLU A 428 -22.35 -30.30 -44.96
C GLU A 428 -23.04 -31.63 -45.39
N GLY A 429 -22.76 -32.71 -44.70
CA GLY A 429 -23.30 -34.04 -44.99
C GLY A 429 -22.60 -34.80 -46.10
N ASN A 430 -21.49 -34.31 -46.65
CA ASN A 430 -20.73 -35.02 -47.70
C ASN A 430 -19.92 -36.18 -47.11
N TYR A 431 -20.44 -37.41 -47.28
CA TYR A 431 -19.85 -38.66 -46.77
C TYR A 431 -18.43 -38.93 -47.29
N SER A 432 -18.11 -38.51 -48.51
CA SER A 432 -16.77 -38.72 -49.09
C SER A 432 -15.72 -37.84 -48.45
N ALA A 433 -16.02 -36.53 -48.29
CA ALA A 433 -15.14 -35.55 -47.62
C ALA A 433 -14.99 -35.86 -46.11
N ALA A 434 -16.10 -36.23 -45.42
CA ALA A 434 -16.06 -36.60 -44.05
C ALA A 434 -15.22 -37.88 -43.78
N ALA A 435 -15.29 -38.88 -44.67
CA ALA A 435 -14.48 -40.09 -44.58
C ALA A 435 -13.00 -39.81 -44.79
N GLU A 436 -12.67 -38.97 -45.77
CA GLU A 436 -11.29 -38.48 -46.01
C GLU A 436 -10.72 -37.73 -44.80
N GLN A 437 -11.49 -36.80 -44.22
CA GLN A 437 -11.13 -36.07 -43.01
C GLN A 437 -10.87 -36.98 -41.78
N LEU A 438 -11.66 -38.08 -41.67
CA LEU A 438 -11.51 -39.07 -40.61
C LEU A 438 -10.45 -40.14 -40.88
N GLY A 439 -9.80 -40.12 -42.04
CA GLY A 439 -8.80 -41.12 -42.44
C GLY A 439 -9.36 -42.54 -42.64
N ILE A 440 -10.66 -42.67 -42.94
CA ILE A 440 -11.34 -43.98 -43.11
C ILE A 440 -11.99 -44.08 -44.49
N SER A 441 -12.27 -45.29 -44.93
CA SER A 441 -12.99 -45.49 -46.20
C SER A 441 -14.46 -45.04 -46.05
N ARG A 442 -15.05 -44.53 -47.14
CA ARG A 442 -16.48 -44.18 -47.22
C ARG A 442 -17.38 -45.37 -46.79
N GLN A 443 -16.99 -46.60 -47.12
CA GLN A 443 -17.71 -47.80 -46.76
C GLN A 443 -17.65 -48.06 -45.23
N THR A 444 -16.51 -47.80 -44.62
CA THR A 444 -16.33 -47.92 -43.15
C THR A 444 -17.20 -46.89 -42.44
N LEU A 445 -17.25 -45.65 -42.90
CA LEU A 445 -18.11 -44.58 -42.37
C LEU A 445 -19.60 -45.00 -42.43
N TYR A 446 -20.02 -45.53 -43.58
CA TYR A 446 -21.40 -45.99 -43.79
C TYR A 446 -21.77 -47.13 -42.86
N ASN A 447 -20.89 -48.12 -42.66
CA ASN A 447 -21.08 -49.23 -41.79
C ASN A 447 -21.18 -48.83 -40.30
N LYS A 448 -20.42 -47.80 -39.89
CA LYS A 448 -20.44 -47.25 -38.52
C LYS A 448 -21.74 -46.48 -38.26
N LEU A 449 -22.25 -45.75 -39.24
CA LEU A 449 -23.55 -45.07 -39.16
C LEU A 449 -24.75 -46.02 -39.16
N LYS A 450 -24.69 -47.14 -39.92
CA LYS A 450 -25.73 -48.15 -39.92
C LYS A 450 -25.87 -48.93 -38.63
N LYS A 451 -24.80 -49.06 -37.83
CA LYS A 451 -24.86 -49.70 -36.49
C LYS A 451 -25.69 -48.90 -35.49
N LYS A 452 -26.14 -47.69 -35.80
CA LYS A 452 -26.96 -46.83 -34.93
C LYS A 452 -28.47 -47.01 -35.10
N ASN A 453 -28.94 -47.65 -36.20
CA ASN A 453 -30.35 -48.01 -36.37
C ASN A 453 -30.46 -49.53 -36.52
N PRO A 454 -30.86 -50.27 -35.47
CA PRO A 454 -31.28 -51.67 -35.60
C PRO A 454 -32.63 -51.76 -36.27
#